data_60a40b546937a0b1b86c01a02a8bea5a
#
_entry.id   60a40b546937a0b1b86c01a02a8bea5a
#
_cell.length_a   1.000
_cell.length_b   1.000
_cell.length_c   1.000
_cell.angle_alpha   90.00
_cell.angle_beta   90.00
_cell.angle_gamma   90.00
#
_symmetry.space_group_name_H-M   'P 1'
#
loop_
_entity.id
_entity.type
_entity.pdbx_description
1 polymer ?
#
loop_
_entity_poly.entity_id
_entity_poly.type
_entity_poly.pdbx_seq_one_letter_code
_entity_poly.pdbx_strand_id
1 'polypeptide(L)'
;TRPDGAANALLEGRGVGLCDKSQIAIILPTTMNNFLKTADDYYNRTIAASFARLIRYVAAFMSFTLPGLYLAVTNFHTQILPTPLILAFYEARLGCPFPQLIEVLMMELSFELLREAGIRLPGAMGNTIGIVGGLIIGQAAVDANLVSPIVVILVAFTALCSFAIPSEEFAFSFRILKFAVIIMSAWLGYFGFLISLMVILLHLAKLKSCGYPYMMPFVGSELTGGEDEKDSIIRFPLRRLWRRPVFARVKECRKLKGNNDDYIYENKLIVLL
;
A
#
# COMPACT_ATOMS: atom_id res chain seq x y z
N THR A 1 4.75 -1.90 -15.31
CA THR A 1 3.80 -2.94 -14.87
C THR A 1 4.05 -4.26 -15.60
N ARG A 2 3.50 -5.38 -15.09
CA ARG A 2 3.60 -6.70 -15.73
C ARG A 2 2.82 -6.75 -17.05
N PRO A 3 3.17 -7.63 -18.00
CA PRO A 3 2.49 -7.71 -19.30
C PRO A 3 0.98 -7.98 -19.19
N ASP A 4 0.55 -8.81 -18.24
CA ASP A 4 -0.85 -9.09 -17.93
C ASP A 4 -1.61 -7.85 -17.46
N GLY A 5 -0.98 -7.02 -16.61
CA GLY A 5 -1.54 -5.75 -16.17
C GLY A 5 -1.69 -4.75 -17.33
N ALA A 6 -0.73 -4.71 -18.25
CA ALA A 6 -0.80 -3.86 -19.45
C ALA A 6 -1.91 -4.33 -20.40
N ALA A 7 -2.05 -5.64 -20.61
CA ALA A 7 -3.13 -6.20 -21.42
C ALA A 7 -4.52 -5.89 -20.85
N ASN A 8 -4.70 -6.06 -19.54
CA ASN A 8 -5.95 -5.71 -18.87
C ASN A 8 -6.27 -4.22 -18.98
N ALA A 9 -5.26 -3.35 -18.87
CA ALA A 9 -5.44 -1.92 -19.04
C ALA A 9 -5.89 -1.53 -20.45
N LEU A 10 -5.32 -2.19 -21.49
CA LEU A 10 -5.75 -2.01 -22.87
C LEU A 10 -7.19 -2.49 -23.10
N LEU A 11 -7.57 -3.64 -22.53
CA LEU A 11 -8.94 -4.15 -22.59
C LEU A 11 -9.94 -3.23 -21.87
N GLU A 12 -9.50 -2.56 -20.81
CA GLU A 12 -10.28 -1.52 -20.13
C GLU A 12 -10.40 -0.22 -20.94
N GLY A 13 -9.63 -0.07 -22.02
CA GLY A 13 -9.61 1.13 -22.86
C GLY A 13 -8.68 2.23 -22.37
N ARG A 14 -7.66 1.90 -21.59
CA ARG A 14 -6.58 2.81 -21.18
C ARG A 14 -5.48 2.86 -22.24
N GLY A 15 -4.76 3.96 -22.28
CA GLY A 15 -3.53 4.05 -23.08
C GLY A 15 -2.38 3.34 -22.41
N VAL A 16 -1.64 2.53 -23.16
CA VAL A 16 -0.40 1.90 -22.70
C VAL A 16 0.74 2.40 -23.55
N GLY A 17 1.72 3.05 -22.93
CA GLY A 17 2.95 3.50 -23.56
C GLY A 17 4.05 2.46 -23.36
N LEU A 18 4.62 1.98 -24.44
CA LEU A 18 5.81 1.12 -24.44
C LEU A 18 6.99 1.94 -24.92
N CYS A 19 8.08 1.92 -24.18
CA CYS A 19 9.33 2.56 -24.56
C CYS A 19 10.33 1.48 -24.98
N ASP A 20 11.02 1.68 -26.09
CA ASP A 20 12.04 0.73 -26.55
C ASP A 20 13.15 0.58 -25.50
N LYS A 21 13.64 -0.63 -25.31
CA LYS A 21 14.63 -1.03 -24.29
C LYS A 21 14.19 -0.87 -22.83
N SER A 22 12.91 -0.55 -22.55
CA SER A 22 12.34 -0.54 -21.21
C SER A 22 11.53 -1.80 -20.94
N GLN A 23 11.73 -2.40 -19.76
CA GLN A 23 10.94 -3.55 -19.31
C GLN A 23 9.59 -3.15 -18.69
N ILE A 24 9.33 -1.84 -18.59
CA ILE A 24 8.18 -1.30 -17.88
C ILE A 24 7.25 -0.60 -18.86
N ALA A 25 5.98 -0.99 -18.88
CA ALA A 25 4.93 -0.30 -19.60
C ALA A 25 4.30 0.81 -18.74
N ILE A 26 4.08 1.99 -19.32
CA ILE A 26 3.40 3.11 -18.69
C ILE A 26 1.91 3.03 -19.01
N ILE A 27 1.06 3.08 -17.99
CA ILE A 27 -0.41 3.06 -18.15
C ILE A 27 -0.99 4.43 -17.81
N LEU A 28 -1.79 4.98 -18.71
CA LEU A 28 -2.43 6.29 -18.57
C LEU A 28 -3.91 6.20 -19.01
N PRO A 29 -4.86 6.85 -18.32
CA PRO A 29 -4.74 7.45 -17.00
C PRO A 29 -4.66 6.42 -15.88
N THR A 30 -4.07 6.80 -14.76
CA THR A 30 -3.88 5.93 -13.60
C THR A 30 -4.48 6.57 -12.34
N THR A 31 -5.12 5.76 -11.50
CA THR A 31 -5.69 6.15 -10.22
C THR A 31 -5.02 5.39 -9.08
N MET A 32 -5.06 5.93 -7.86
CA MET A 32 -4.51 5.28 -6.67
C MET A 32 -5.03 3.84 -6.50
N ASN A 33 -6.31 3.62 -6.78
CA ASN A 33 -6.95 2.32 -6.68
C ASN A 33 -6.28 1.24 -7.58
N ASN A 34 -5.74 1.62 -8.73
CA ASN A 34 -5.11 0.68 -9.66
C ASN A 34 -3.80 0.09 -9.12
N PHE A 35 -3.10 0.81 -8.26
CA PHE A 35 -1.86 0.33 -7.64
C PHE A 35 -2.10 -0.69 -6.52
N LEU A 36 -3.33 -0.74 -5.98
CA LEU A 36 -3.75 -1.68 -4.93
C LEU A 36 -4.47 -2.91 -5.49
N LYS A 37 -4.83 -2.89 -6.78
CA LYS A 37 -5.44 -4.02 -7.48
C LYS A 37 -4.37 -4.91 -8.11
N THR A 38 -4.65 -6.22 -8.15
CA THR A 38 -3.85 -7.20 -8.89
C THR A 38 -4.72 -7.92 -9.90
N ALA A 39 -4.11 -8.45 -10.97
CA ALA A 39 -4.82 -9.30 -11.94
C ALA A 39 -5.43 -10.54 -11.26
N ASP A 40 -4.72 -11.09 -10.28
CA ASP A 40 -5.15 -12.27 -9.51
C ASP A 40 -6.50 -12.09 -8.80
N ASP A 41 -6.85 -10.83 -8.45
CA ASP A 41 -8.15 -10.55 -7.83
C ASP A 41 -9.32 -10.95 -8.73
N TYR A 42 -9.14 -10.93 -10.05
CA TYR A 42 -10.19 -11.25 -11.01
C TYR A 42 -10.31 -12.74 -11.29
N TYR A 43 -9.27 -13.52 -11.02
CA TYR A 43 -9.27 -14.99 -11.17
C TYR A 43 -9.83 -15.71 -9.94
N ASN A 44 -9.73 -15.09 -8.76
CA ASN A 44 -10.19 -15.67 -7.50
C ASN A 44 -11.70 -15.49 -7.28
N ARG A 45 -12.26 -16.22 -6.29
CA ARG A 45 -13.65 -16.03 -5.84
C ARG A 45 -13.83 -14.62 -5.27
N THR A 46 -14.99 -14.01 -5.49
CA THR A 46 -15.31 -12.62 -5.11
C THR A 46 -15.03 -12.33 -3.63
N ILE A 47 -15.38 -13.25 -2.72
CA ILE A 47 -15.19 -13.06 -1.28
C ILE A 47 -13.71 -13.03 -0.93
N ALA A 48 -12.92 -13.99 -1.44
CA ALA A 48 -11.48 -14.06 -1.18
C ALA A 48 -10.74 -12.85 -1.76
N ALA A 49 -11.08 -12.43 -2.97
CA ALA A 49 -10.52 -11.24 -3.60
C ALA A 49 -10.86 -9.96 -2.83
N SER A 50 -12.10 -9.81 -2.33
CA SER A 50 -12.50 -8.65 -1.53
C SER A 50 -11.76 -8.59 -0.21
N PHE A 51 -11.58 -9.74 0.47
CA PHE A 51 -10.82 -9.83 1.71
C PHE A 51 -9.33 -9.47 1.49
N ALA A 52 -8.71 -10.01 0.44
CA ALA A 52 -7.33 -9.69 0.10
C ALA A 52 -7.14 -8.20 -0.22
N ARG A 53 -8.08 -7.58 -0.94
CA ARG A 53 -8.07 -6.13 -1.19
C ARG A 53 -8.18 -5.33 0.11
N LEU A 54 -9.12 -5.68 0.98
CA LEU A 54 -9.28 -5.00 2.28
C LEU A 54 -7.97 -5.02 3.08
N ILE A 55 -7.31 -6.19 3.15
CA ILE A 55 -6.00 -6.31 3.82
C ILE A 55 -4.97 -5.37 3.18
N ARG A 56 -4.90 -5.29 1.85
CA ARG A 56 -3.96 -4.41 1.15
C ARG A 56 -4.20 -2.93 1.45
N TYR A 57 -5.46 -2.49 1.49
CA TYR A 57 -5.80 -1.10 1.88
C TYR A 57 -5.39 -0.79 3.30
N VAL A 58 -5.70 -1.69 4.25
CA VAL A 58 -5.30 -1.56 5.65
C VAL A 58 -3.79 -1.57 5.79
N ALA A 59 -3.10 -2.50 5.12
CA ALA A 59 -1.65 -2.58 5.13
C ALA A 59 -1.00 -1.33 4.53
N ALA A 60 -1.49 -0.83 3.40
CA ALA A 60 -0.99 0.40 2.80
C ALA A 60 -1.12 1.59 3.77
N PHE A 61 -2.26 1.71 4.46
CA PHE A 61 -2.45 2.76 5.47
C PHE A 61 -1.51 2.57 6.67
N MET A 62 -1.40 1.37 7.21
CA MET A 62 -0.55 1.04 8.35
C MET A 62 0.94 1.23 8.05
N SER A 63 1.38 0.97 6.81
CA SER A 63 2.80 1.02 6.43
C SER A 63 3.47 2.39 6.64
N PHE A 64 2.72 3.48 6.56
CA PHE A 64 3.28 4.83 6.75
C PHE A 64 2.76 5.53 8.01
N THR A 65 1.64 5.08 8.59
CA THR A 65 1.03 5.75 9.75
C THR A 65 1.47 5.16 11.09
N LEU A 66 1.71 3.85 11.16
CA LEU A 66 1.92 3.15 12.42
C LEU A 66 3.11 3.66 13.24
N PRO A 67 4.32 3.91 12.66
CA PRO A 67 5.45 4.42 13.44
C PRO A 67 5.20 5.82 13.99
N GLY A 68 4.55 6.69 13.21
CA GLY A 68 4.20 8.03 13.67
C GLY A 68 3.14 8.00 14.77
N LEU A 69 2.13 7.14 14.64
CA LEU A 69 1.12 6.94 15.68
C LEU A 69 1.74 6.44 16.99
N TYR A 70 2.65 5.47 16.91
CA TYR A 70 3.37 4.96 18.07
C TYR A 70 4.10 6.09 18.81
N LEU A 71 4.88 6.91 18.10
CA LEU A 71 5.59 8.04 18.69
C LEU A 71 4.65 9.09 19.28
N ALA A 72 3.55 9.39 18.59
CA ALA A 72 2.56 10.35 19.07
C ALA A 72 1.91 9.92 20.39
N VAL A 73 1.58 8.62 20.49
CA VAL A 73 0.93 8.07 21.68
C VAL A 73 1.91 7.90 22.84
N THR A 74 3.08 7.33 22.58
CA THR A 74 4.04 6.99 23.65
C THR A 74 4.77 8.21 24.22
N ASN A 75 5.00 9.27 23.44
CA ASN A 75 5.70 10.46 23.92
C ASN A 75 4.76 11.51 24.54
N PHE A 76 3.54 11.67 24.01
CA PHE A 76 2.68 12.79 24.37
C PHE A 76 1.35 12.38 24.99
N HIS A 77 0.83 11.21 24.64
CA HIS A 77 -0.54 10.81 25.00
C HIS A 77 -0.58 9.41 25.61
N THR A 78 0.29 9.14 26.56
CA THR A 78 0.36 7.85 27.27
C THR A 78 -0.95 7.47 27.95
N GLN A 79 -1.79 8.46 28.28
CA GLN A 79 -3.11 8.25 28.90
C GLN A 79 -4.10 7.43 28.04
N ILE A 80 -3.87 7.34 26.73
CA ILE A 80 -4.71 6.53 25.83
C ILE A 80 -4.47 5.03 26.04
N LEU A 81 -3.28 4.67 26.54
CA LEU A 81 -2.89 3.29 26.74
C LEU A 81 -3.36 2.76 28.11
N PRO A 82 -3.78 1.49 28.22
CA PRO A 82 -4.03 0.84 29.50
C PRO A 82 -2.77 0.84 30.37
N THR A 83 -2.91 1.09 31.67
CA THR A 83 -1.79 1.15 32.62
C THR A 83 -0.83 -0.03 32.56
N PRO A 84 -1.27 -1.29 32.44
CA PRO A 84 -0.35 -2.43 32.31
C PRO A 84 0.53 -2.35 31.05
N LEU A 85 -0.02 -1.83 29.95
CA LEU A 85 0.73 -1.68 28.71
C LEU A 85 1.77 -0.57 28.80
N ILE A 86 1.45 0.54 29.50
CA ILE A 86 2.40 1.63 29.74
C ILE A 86 3.59 1.09 30.57
N LEU A 87 3.32 0.33 31.61
CA LEU A 87 4.38 -0.26 32.44
C LEU A 87 5.26 -1.21 31.61
N ALA A 88 4.67 -2.06 30.79
CA ALA A 88 5.42 -2.93 29.89
C ALA A 88 6.30 -2.15 28.89
N PHE A 89 5.83 -1.01 28.39
CA PHE A 89 6.63 -0.13 27.52
C PHE A 89 7.80 0.51 28.27
N TYR A 90 7.60 0.92 29.51
CA TYR A 90 8.66 1.45 30.36
C TYR A 90 9.70 0.40 30.66
N GLU A 91 9.28 -0.80 31.08
CA GLU A 91 10.19 -1.91 31.37
C GLU A 91 11.01 -2.32 30.14
N ALA A 92 10.36 -2.40 28.97
CA ALA A 92 11.04 -2.76 27.72
C ALA A 92 12.08 -1.73 27.26
N ARG A 93 12.03 -0.50 27.80
CA ARG A 93 12.96 0.57 27.48
C ARG A 93 14.00 0.85 28.56
N LEU A 94 13.94 0.12 29.67
CA LEU A 94 14.93 0.25 30.73
C LEU A 94 16.32 -0.13 30.15
N GLY A 95 17.24 0.82 30.18
CA GLY A 95 18.60 0.64 29.66
C GLY A 95 18.84 1.14 28.23
N CYS A 96 17.81 1.55 27.49
CA CYS A 96 18.01 2.16 26.17
C CYS A 96 18.53 3.61 26.31
N PRO A 97 19.69 3.96 25.68
CA PRO A 97 20.28 5.27 25.83
C PRO A 97 19.65 6.35 24.94
N PHE A 98 18.92 5.94 23.89
CA PHE A 98 18.41 6.85 22.88
C PHE A 98 16.94 7.25 23.13
N PRO A 99 16.54 8.49 22.74
CA PRO A 99 15.13 8.86 22.69
C PRO A 99 14.38 8.06 21.63
N GLN A 100 13.08 7.85 21.83
CA GLN A 100 12.22 6.99 20.98
C GLN A 100 12.28 7.35 19.49
N LEU A 101 12.36 8.63 19.17
CA LEU A 101 12.49 9.07 17.77
C LEU A 101 13.72 8.48 17.10
N ILE A 102 14.88 8.52 17.79
CA ILE A 102 16.14 8.03 17.25
C ILE A 102 16.10 6.50 17.13
N GLU A 103 15.52 5.79 18.10
CA GLU A 103 15.33 4.34 18.03
C GLU A 103 14.53 3.94 16.78
N VAL A 104 13.37 4.58 16.58
CA VAL A 104 12.49 4.31 15.44
C VAL A 104 13.19 4.66 14.12
N LEU A 105 13.81 5.83 14.01
CA LEU A 105 14.52 6.24 12.79
C LEU A 105 15.69 5.32 12.45
N MET A 106 16.47 4.92 13.43
CA MET A 106 17.60 4.00 13.25
C MET A 106 17.12 2.65 12.71
N MET A 107 16.07 2.09 13.31
CA MET A 107 15.53 0.81 12.87
C MET A 107 14.88 0.91 11.49
N GLU A 108 14.09 1.93 11.22
CA GLU A 108 13.47 2.14 9.91
C GLU A 108 14.52 2.32 8.81
N LEU A 109 15.58 3.08 9.07
CA LEU A 109 16.68 3.26 8.14
C LEU A 109 17.44 1.95 7.90
N SER A 110 17.71 1.18 8.95
CA SER A 110 18.37 -0.13 8.85
C SER A 110 17.56 -1.11 7.98
N PHE A 111 16.24 -1.15 8.18
CA PHE A 111 15.35 -1.98 7.33
C PHE A 111 15.30 -1.50 5.88
N GLU A 112 15.34 -0.20 5.64
CA GLU A 112 15.35 0.34 4.28
C GLU A 112 16.66 0.01 3.56
N LEU A 113 17.80 0.09 4.26
CA LEU A 113 19.11 -0.34 3.73
C LEU A 113 19.15 -1.84 3.43
N LEU A 114 18.61 -2.66 4.30
CA LEU A 114 18.50 -4.11 4.07
C LEU A 114 17.66 -4.44 2.83
N ARG A 115 16.55 -3.74 2.66
CA ARG A 115 15.66 -3.90 1.49
C ARG A 115 16.37 -3.48 0.22
N GLU A 116 17.01 -2.31 0.21
CA GLU A 116 17.75 -1.81 -0.94
C GLU A 116 18.89 -2.76 -1.34
N ALA A 117 19.63 -3.31 -0.36
CA ALA A 117 20.64 -4.33 -0.59
C ALA A 117 20.01 -5.62 -1.16
N GLY A 118 18.85 -6.03 -0.64
CA GLY A 118 18.15 -7.23 -1.08
C GLY A 118 17.68 -7.18 -2.53
N ILE A 119 17.22 -6.02 -2.99
CA ILE A 119 16.77 -5.82 -4.38
C ILE A 119 17.94 -5.90 -5.38
N ARG A 120 19.12 -5.46 -4.98
CA ARG A 120 20.33 -5.43 -5.85
C ARG A 120 21.03 -6.77 -5.95
N LEU A 121 20.77 -7.71 -5.07
CA LEU A 121 21.42 -9.01 -5.05
C LEU A 121 20.67 -10.01 -5.93
N PRO A 122 21.36 -10.79 -6.76
CA PRO A 122 20.70 -11.73 -7.67
C PRO A 122 20.11 -12.94 -6.94
N GLY A 123 18.86 -13.27 -7.29
CA GLY A 123 18.22 -14.53 -6.94
C GLY A 123 18.00 -14.78 -5.44
N ALA A 124 18.23 -16.01 -5.00
CA ALA A 124 17.95 -16.46 -3.64
C ALA A 124 18.79 -15.76 -2.55
N MET A 125 19.94 -15.22 -2.90
CA MET A 125 20.84 -14.55 -1.95
C MET A 125 20.22 -13.26 -1.38
N GLY A 126 19.51 -12.48 -2.20
CA GLY A 126 18.84 -11.25 -1.75
C GLY A 126 17.79 -11.53 -0.68
N ASN A 127 16.98 -12.57 -0.88
CA ASN A 127 15.97 -12.97 0.11
C ASN A 127 16.59 -13.48 1.42
N THR A 128 17.64 -14.27 1.32
CA THR A 128 18.37 -14.78 2.50
C THR A 128 19.01 -13.65 3.30
N ILE A 129 19.66 -12.68 2.66
CA ILE A 129 20.27 -11.53 3.32
C ILE A 129 19.20 -10.63 3.95
N GLY A 130 18.05 -10.46 3.30
CA GLY A 130 16.92 -9.71 3.88
C GLY A 130 16.40 -10.34 5.18
N ILE A 131 16.21 -11.66 5.19
CA ILE A 131 15.71 -12.38 6.38
C ILE A 131 16.79 -12.44 7.48
N VAL A 132 17.97 -12.93 7.16
CA VAL A 132 19.07 -13.13 8.12
C VAL A 132 19.55 -11.77 8.65
N GLY A 133 19.75 -10.80 7.76
CA GLY A 133 20.13 -9.44 8.14
C GLY A 133 19.12 -8.78 9.06
N GLY A 134 17.82 -8.88 8.74
CA GLY A 134 16.75 -8.34 9.57
C GLY A 134 16.69 -8.97 10.96
N LEU A 135 16.82 -10.31 11.03
CA LEU A 135 16.83 -11.04 12.29
C LEU A 135 18.07 -10.71 13.13
N ILE A 136 19.27 -10.77 12.52
CA ILE A 136 20.53 -10.53 13.24
C ILE A 136 20.62 -9.08 13.72
N ILE A 137 20.29 -8.11 12.86
CA ILE A 137 20.34 -6.68 13.23
C ILE A 137 19.31 -6.39 14.32
N GLY A 138 18.09 -6.91 14.17
CA GLY A 138 17.02 -6.72 15.17
C GLY A 138 17.41 -7.31 16.52
N GLN A 139 17.89 -8.55 16.55
CA GLN A 139 18.31 -9.21 17.79
C GLN A 139 19.52 -8.52 18.42
N ALA A 140 20.56 -8.24 17.64
CA ALA A 140 21.75 -7.58 18.16
C ALA A 140 21.46 -6.16 18.70
N ALA A 141 20.55 -5.41 18.09
CA ALA A 141 20.15 -4.09 18.57
C ALA A 141 19.42 -4.16 19.92
N VAL A 142 18.60 -5.20 20.12
CA VAL A 142 17.91 -5.45 21.40
C VAL A 142 18.90 -5.95 22.46
N ASP A 143 19.75 -6.90 22.14
CA ASP A 143 20.74 -7.48 23.08
C ASP A 143 21.75 -6.43 23.56
N ALA A 144 22.09 -5.47 22.69
CA ALA A 144 22.92 -4.32 23.03
C ALA A 144 22.17 -3.19 23.76
N ASN A 145 20.88 -3.34 24.04
CA ASN A 145 20.01 -2.31 24.59
C ASN A 145 20.00 -0.99 23.79
N LEU A 146 20.32 -1.03 22.49
CA LEU A 146 20.28 0.16 21.63
C LEU A 146 18.87 0.53 21.24
N VAL A 147 17.98 -0.45 21.11
CA VAL A 147 16.59 -0.31 20.70
C VAL A 147 15.70 -1.20 21.54
N SER A 148 14.53 -0.73 21.88
CA SER A 148 13.55 -1.53 22.63
C SER A 148 12.95 -2.63 21.73
N PRO A 149 12.62 -3.83 22.28
CA PRO A 149 11.96 -4.91 21.55
C PRO A 149 10.67 -4.48 20.86
N ILE A 150 9.93 -3.56 21.45
CA ILE A 150 8.67 -3.05 20.94
C ILE A 150 8.88 -2.28 19.63
N VAL A 151 9.94 -1.47 19.54
CA VAL A 151 10.28 -0.75 18.31
C VAL A 151 10.66 -1.72 17.20
N VAL A 152 11.37 -2.80 17.50
CA VAL A 152 11.72 -3.83 16.51
C VAL A 152 10.46 -4.50 15.95
N ILE A 153 9.52 -4.87 16.81
CA ILE A 153 8.23 -5.46 16.40
C ILE A 153 7.43 -4.46 15.54
N LEU A 154 7.37 -3.19 15.96
CA LEU A 154 6.69 -2.13 15.24
C LEU A 154 7.23 -1.98 13.81
N VAL A 155 8.55 -1.84 13.69
CA VAL A 155 9.23 -1.66 12.39
C VAL A 155 9.09 -2.91 11.51
N ALA A 156 9.21 -4.10 12.08
CA ALA A 156 8.97 -5.35 11.36
C ALA A 156 7.53 -5.43 10.82
N PHE A 157 6.54 -5.04 11.62
CA PHE A 157 5.15 -5.03 11.19
C PHE A 157 4.89 -4.00 10.07
N THR A 158 5.45 -2.79 10.17
CA THR A 158 5.36 -1.79 9.11
C THR A 158 6.03 -2.24 7.81
N ALA A 159 7.16 -2.94 7.90
CA ALA A 159 7.83 -3.53 6.76
C ALA A 159 6.94 -4.58 6.08
N LEU A 160 6.33 -5.49 6.85
CA LEU A 160 5.36 -6.48 6.33
C LEU A 160 4.17 -5.81 5.66
N CYS A 161 3.61 -4.76 6.24
CA CYS A 161 2.53 -3.98 5.64
C CYS A 161 2.95 -3.37 4.29
N SER A 162 4.17 -2.87 4.19
CA SER A 162 4.72 -2.32 2.95
C SER A 162 4.88 -3.38 1.84
N PHE A 163 5.19 -4.64 2.18
CA PHE A 163 5.26 -5.75 1.22
C PHE A 163 3.88 -6.21 0.69
N ALA A 164 2.81 -5.94 1.42
CA ALA A 164 1.47 -6.26 0.97
C ALA A 164 1.00 -5.39 -0.21
N ILE A 165 1.69 -4.28 -0.51
CA ILE A 165 1.38 -3.39 -1.63
C ILE A 165 1.92 -4.00 -2.93
N PRO A 166 1.06 -4.25 -3.94
CA PRO A 166 1.48 -4.96 -5.16
C PRO A 166 2.44 -4.17 -6.05
N SER A 167 2.35 -2.84 -6.03
CA SER A 167 3.21 -1.98 -6.84
C SER A 167 4.36 -1.42 -6.02
N GLU A 168 5.60 -1.76 -6.40
CA GLU A 168 6.80 -1.32 -5.68
C GLU A 168 7.01 0.19 -5.74
N GLU A 169 6.73 0.83 -6.86
CA GLU A 169 6.84 2.29 -7.02
C GLU A 169 5.87 3.04 -6.08
N PHE A 170 4.66 2.50 -5.93
CA PHE A 170 3.67 3.06 -5.02
C PHE A 170 4.06 2.83 -3.55
N ALA A 171 4.56 1.63 -3.21
CA ALA A 171 5.10 1.33 -1.90
C ALA A 171 6.29 2.23 -1.54
N PHE A 172 7.16 2.57 -2.52
CA PHE A 172 8.28 3.49 -2.33
C PHE A 172 7.81 4.89 -1.92
N SER A 173 6.73 5.39 -2.52
CA SER A 173 6.16 6.68 -2.15
C SER A 173 5.68 6.71 -0.70
N PHE A 174 5.02 5.64 -0.22
CA PHE A 174 4.61 5.53 1.19
C PHE A 174 5.79 5.44 2.16
N ARG A 175 6.89 4.80 1.74
CA ARG A 175 8.11 4.74 2.56
C ARG A 175 8.72 6.12 2.79
N ILE A 176 8.76 6.97 1.78
CA ILE A 176 9.21 8.36 1.94
C ILE A 176 8.25 9.13 2.86
N LEU A 177 6.94 9.02 2.61
CA LEU A 177 5.92 9.69 3.44
C LEU A 177 5.98 9.27 4.91
N LYS A 178 6.32 8.01 5.19
CA LYS A 178 6.52 7.49 6.54
C LYS A 178 7.50 8.33 7.36
N PHE A 179 8.65 8.67 6.80
CA PHE A 179 9.64 9.49 7.51
C PHE A 179 9.10 10.89 7.84
N ALA A 180 8.34 11.50 6.94
CA ALA A 180 7.71 12.80 7.21
C ALA A 180 6.68 12.69 8.35
N VAL A 181 5.86 11.63 8.37
CA VAL A 181 4.89 11.39 9.46
C VAL A 181 5.60 11.16 10.79
N ILE A 182 6.69 10.36 10.82
CA ILE A 182 7.51 10.11 12.01
C ILE A 182 8.02 11.42 12.62
N ILE A 183 8.63 12.28 11.80
CA ILE A 183 9.22 13.55 12.27
C ILE A 183 8.13 14.49 12.81
N MET A 184 7.05 14.66 12.07
CA MET A 184 5.94 15.52 12.50
C MET A 184 5.28 15.02 13.78
N SER A 185 5.12 13.72 13.92
CA SER A 185 4.56 13.10 15.13
C SER A 185 5.47 13.23 16.33
N ALA A 186 6.78 13.17 16.12
CA ALA A 186 7.76 13.32 17.20
C ALA A 186 7.81 14.76 17.75
N TRP A 187 7.53 15.77 16.91
CA TRP A 187 7.58 17.18 17.33
C TRP A 187 6.27 17.68 17.95
N LEU A 188 5.14 17.37 17.29
CA LEU A 188 3.82 17.89 17.65
C LEU A 188 2.90 16.83 18.27
N GLY A 189 3.39 15.61 18.49
CA GLY A 189 2.57 14.52 19.02
C GLY A 189 1.40 14.16 18.13
N TYR A 190 0.24 13.92 18.72
CA TYR A 190 -0.96 13.50 18.00
C TYR A 190 -1.46 14.58 17.02
N PHE A 191 -1.28 15.86 17.33
CA PHE A 191 -1.58 16.93 16.39
C PHE A 191 -0.70 16.88 15.15
N GLY A 192 0.61 16.64 15.31
CA GLY A 192 1.53 16.47 14.18
C GLY A 192 1.17 15.28 13.30
N PHE A 193 0.76 14.20 13.93
CA PHE A 193 0.25 13.02 13.22
C PHE A 193 -1.00 13.35 12.39
N LEU A 194 -2.01 14.00 12.96
CA LEU A 194 -3.22 14.38 12.24
C LEU A 194 -2.96 15.38 11.13
N ILE A 195 -2.13 16.40 11.38
CA ILE A 195 -1.76 17.39 10.37
C ILE A 195 -1.04 16.72 9.20
N SER A 196 -0.09 15.84 9.46
CA SER A 196 0.63 15.13 8.41
C SER A 196 -0.31 14.27 7.54
N LEU A 197 -1.25 13.55 8.16
CA LEU A 197 -2.28 12.79 7.44
C LEU A 197 -3.16 13.72 6.59
N MET A 198 -3.61 14.84 7.15
CA MET A 198 -4.46 15.80 6.44
C MET A 198 -3.72 16.40 5.23
N VAL A 199 -2.46 16.76 5.37
CA VAL A 199 -1.63 17.29 4.27
C VAL A 199 -1.47 16.24 3.16
N ILE A 200 -1.20 14.98 3.52
CA ILE A 200 -1.07 13.87 2.56
C ILE A 200 -2.40 13.66 1.81
N LEU A 201 -3.52 13.61 2.53
CA LEU A 201 -4.85 13.43 1.93
C LEU A 201 -5.22 14.59 1.00
N LEU A 202 -4.97 15.83 1.41
CA LEU A 202 -5.21 17.01 0.57
C LEU A 202 -4.34 17.02 -0.68
N HIS A 203 -3.08 16.60 -0.57
CA HIS A 203 -2.19 16.47 -1.72
C HIS A 203 -2.71 15.43 -2.71
N LEU A 204 -3.07 14.25 -2.23
CA LEU A 204 -3.62 13.17 -3.06
C LEU A 204 -4.95 13.56 -3.72
N ALA A 205 -5.82 14.29 -3.00
CA ALA A 205 -7.11 14.75 -3.53
C ALA A 205 -6.96 15.80 -4.64
N LYS A 206 -5.91 16.64 -4.58
CA LYS A 206 -5.62 17.65 -5.60
C LYS A 206 -4.92 17.07 -6.85
N LEU A 207 -4.30 15.91 -6.72
CA LEU A 207 -3.55 15.29 -7.81
C LEU A 207 -4.51 14.85 -8.93
N LYS A 208 -4.09 15.13 -10.19
CA LYS A 208 -4.84 14.71 -11.39
C LYS A 208 -3.92 13.93 -12.32
N SER A 209 -4.44 12.87 -12.92
CA SER A 209 -3.79 12.07 -13.95
C SER A 209 -4.56 12.21 -15.26
N CYS A 210 -3.97 12.84 -16.28
CA CYS A 210 -4.60 13.09 -17.58
C CYS A 210 -6.00 13.74 -17.47
N GLY A 211 -6.18 14.68 -16.52
CA GLY A 211 -7.47 15.37 -16.31
C GLY A 211 -8.44 14.69 -15.35
N TYR A 212 -8.20 13.44 -14.97
CA TYR A 212 -9.01 12.71 -14.00
C TYR A 212 -8.43 12.81 -12.58
N PRO A 213 -9.27 12.88 -11.52
CA PRO A 213 -8.80 12.89 -10.13
C PRO A 213 -8.03 11.60 -9.80
N TYR A 214 -6.84 11.74 -9.18
CA TYR A 214 -6.00 10.57 -8.84
C TYR A 214 -6.65 9.66 -7.79
N MET A 215 -7.39 10.23 -6.82
CA MET A 215 -8.12 9.48 -5.79
C MET A 215 -9.48 8.90 -6.26
N MET A 216 -9.74 8.86 -7.56
CA MET A 216 -10.95 8.22 -8.08
C MET A 216 -10.99 6.73 -7.67
N PRO A 217 -12.16 6.18 -7.21
CA PRO A 217 -13.51 6.76 -7.19
C PRO A 217 -13.87 7.54 -5.91
N PHE A 218 -12.99 7.64 -4.92
CA PHE A 218 -13.29 8.29 -3.63
C PHE A 218 -13.51 9.81 -3.78
N VAL A 219 -12.84 10.43 -4.74
CA VAL A 219 -13.01 11.85 -5.11
C VAL A 219 -13.47 11.91 -6.55
N GLY A 220 -14.52 12.71 -6.81
CA GLY A 220 -15.10 12.84 -8.16
C GLY A 220 -16.12 11.75 -8.51
N SER A 221 -16.82 11.20 -7.53
CA SER A 221 -17.88 10.21 -7.71
C SER A 221 -19.01 10.67 -8.65
N GLU A 222 -19.23 11.97 -8.74
CA GLU A 222 -20.18 12.58 -9.70
C GLU A 222 -19.87 12.24 -11.16
N LEU A 223 -18.57 12.12 -11.50
CA LEU A 223 -18.12 11.74 -12.85
C LEU A 223 -18.40 10.26 -13.15
N THR A 224 -18.44 9.42 -12.13
CA THR A 224 -18.57 7.95 -12.26
C THR A 224 -20.01 7.47 -12.17
N GLY A 225 -20.90 8.29 -11.59
CA GLY A 225 -22.26 7.88 -11.23
C GLY A 225 -22.28 6.73 -10.21
N GLY A 226 -21.23 6.60 -9.37
CA GLY A 226 -21.11 5.60 -8.30
C GLY A 226 -20.82 4.16 -8.75
N GLU A 227 -20.64 3.91 -10.05
CA GLU A 227 -20.42 2.53 -10.53
C GLU A 227 -18.99 2.04 -10.38
N ASP A 228 -18.01 2.94 -10.46
CA ASP A 228 -16.60 2.59 -10.30
C ASP A 228 -16.24 2.28 -8.82
N GLU A 229 -17.09 2.70 -7.88
CA GLU A 229 -16.98 2.35 -6.45
C GLU A 229 -17.18 0.85 -6.21
N LYS A 230 -18.01 0.19 -7.04
CA LYS A 230 -18.33 -1.24 -6.95
C LYS A 230 -17.12 -2.15 -7.19
N ASP A 231 -16.06 -1.63 -7.78
CA ASP A 231 -14.80 -2.35 -7.99
C ASP A 231 -13.61 -1.62 -7.33
N SER A 232 -13.81 -0.98 -6.20
CA SER A 232 -12.75 -0.33 -5.44
C SER A 232 -12.25 -1.25 -4.31
N ILE A 233 -12.68 -1.02 -3.08
CA ILE A 233 -12.28 -1.80 -1.91
C ILE A 233 -12.89 -3.21 -1.97
N ILE A 234 -14.18 -3.29 -2.29
CA ILE A 234 -14.91 -4.55 -2.38
C ILE A 234 -15.09 -4.90 -3.85
N ARG A 235 -14.70 -6.11 -4.23
CA ARG A 235 -14.95 -6.62 -5.56
C ARG A 235 -16.38 -7.16 -5.65
N PHE A 236 -17.19 -6.54 -6.51
CA PHE A 236 -18.50 -7.10 -6.85
C PHE A 236 -18.38 -8.20 -7.92
N PRO A 237 -19.35 -9.14 -8.00
CA PRO A 237 -19.38 -10.16 -9.04
C PRO A 237 -19.40 -9.52 -10.43
N LEU A 238 -18.72 -10.12 -11.40
CA LEU A 238 -18.61 -9.62 -12.78
C LEU A 238 -19.96 -9.30 -13.42
N ARG A 239 -21.01 -10.04 -13.07
CA ARG A 239 -22.39 -9.81 -13.53
C ARG A 239 -22.96 -8.43 -13.15
N ARG A 240 -22.42 -7.78 -12.10
CA ARG A 240 -22.83 -6.43 -11.65
C ARG A 240 -21.92 -5.31 -12.17
N LEU A 241 -20.82 -5.64 -12.82
CA LEU A 241 -19.86 -4.68 -13.38
C LEU A 241 -20.13 -4.48 -14.89
N TRP A 242 -21.24 -3.88 -15.21
CA TRP A 242 -21.73 -3.73 -16.59
C TRP A 242 -21.03 -2.61 -17.37
N ARG A 243 -20.55 -1.58 -16.68
CA ARG A 243 -19.98 -0.40 -17.31
C ARG A 243 -18.46 -0.43 -17.25
N ARG A 244 -17.83 0.14 -18.27
CA ARG A 244 -16.41 0.40 -18.28
C ARG A 244 -16.09 1.60 -17.36
N PRO A 245 -14.85 1.68 -16.80
CA PRO A 245 -14.40 2.85 -16.07
C PRO A 245 -14.61 4.15 -16.88
N VAL A 246 -14.78 5.28 -16.19
CA VAL A 246 -15.10 6.58 -16.84
C VAL A 246 -14.09 6.96 -17.92
N PHE A 247 -12.82 6.71 -17.69
CA PHE A 247 -11.74 7.04 -18.64
C PHE A 247 -11.75 6.18 -19.93
N ALA A 248 -12.54 5.11 -19.97
CA ALA A 248 -12.64 4.19 -21.10
C ALA A 248 -13.94 4.35 -21.91
N ARG A 249 -14.79 5.31 -21.58
CA ARG A 249 -16.14 5.44 -22.14
C ARG A 249 -16.24 6.13 -23.49
N VAL A 250 -15.13 6.41 -24.17
CA VAL A 250 -15.13 7.27 -25.38
C VAL A 250 -15.96 6.71 -26.53
N LYS A 251 -16.09 5.39 -26.66
CA LYS A 251 -16.91 4.77 -27.75
C LYS A 251 -17.94 3.76 -27.23
N GLU A 252 -17.69 3.05 -26.16
CA GLU A 252 -18.58 2.01 -25.62
C GLU A 252 -18.66 2.08 -24.10
N CYS A 253 -19.85 2.44 -23.59
CA CYS A 253 -20.09 2.55 -22.14
C CYS A 253 -20.23 1.18 -21.44
N ARG A 254 -20.55 0.10 -22.19
CA ARG A 254 -20.82 -1.22 -21.61
C ARG A 254 -19.69 -2.19 -21.89
N LYS A 255 -19.35 -3.03 -20.89
CA LYS A 255 -18.35 -4.09 -21.05
C LYS A 255 -18.79 -5.21 -21.97
N LEU A 256 -20.10 -5.44 -22.08
CA LEU A 256 -20.69 -6.53 -22.84
C LEU A 256 -21.87 -6.00 -23.67
N LYS A 257 -21.80 -6.25 -24.97
CA LYS A 257 -22.85 -5.96 -25.96
C LYS A 257 -23.37 -7.31 -26.42
N GLY A 258 -24.21 -7.97 -25.63
CA GLY A 258 -24.72 -9.26 -25.96
C GLY A 258 -25.90 -9.72 -25.10
N ASN A 259 -26.72 -10.55 -25.69
CA ASN A 259 -27.83 -11.23 -25.05
C ASN A 259 -27.30 -12.17 -23.96
N ASN A 260 -28.12 -12.54 -22.98
CA ASN A 260 -27.72 -13.38 -21.82
C ASN A 260 -26.98 -14.67 -22.16
N ASP A 261 -27.06 -15.14 -23.40
CA ASP A 261 -26.47 -16.40 -23.87
C ASP A 261 -24.95 -16.26 -24.15
N ASP A 262 -24.44 -15.06 -24.46
CA ASP A 262 -23.01 -14.86 -24.76
C ASP A 262 -22.13 -14.98 -23.50
N TYR A 263 -22.71 -14.78 -22.31
CA TYR A 263 -22.01 -14.94 -21.03
C TYR A 263 -21.53 -16.38 -20.75
N ILE A 264 -22.19 -17.37 -21.36
CA ILE A 264 -21.87 -18.79 -21.15
C ILE A 264 -20.65 -19.20 -21.97
N TYR A 265 -20.43 -18.58 -23.13
CA TYR A 265 -19.33 -18.90 -24.03
C TYR A 265 -18.02 -18.23 -23.64
N GLU A 266 -18.03 -16.97 -23.18
CA GLU A 266 -16.80 -16.30 -22.70
C GLU A 266 -16.24 -16.92 -21.43
N ASN A 267 -17.10 -17.36 -20.50
CA ASN A 267 -16.63 -18.08 -19.30
C ASN A 267 -16.04 -19.46 -19.61
N LYS A 268 -16.40 -20.10 -20.73
CA LYS A 268 -15.78 -21.37 -21.15
C LYS A 268 -14.41 -21.18 -21.80
N LEU A 269 -14.18 -20.04 -22.47
CA LEU A 269 -12.88 -19.72 -23.07
C LEU A 269 -11.84 -19.33 -22.04
N ILE A 270 -12.23 -18.65 -20.96
CA ILE A 270 -11.34 -18.26 -19.86
C ILE A 270 -10.93 -19.48 -19.00
N VAL A 271 -11.69 -20.56 -19.02
CA VAL A 271 -11.38 -21.81 -18.29
C VAL A 271 -10.46 -22.75 -19.11
N LEU A 272 -10.27 -22.47 -20.42
CA LEU A 272 -9.50 -23.31 -21.34
C LEU A 272 -8.15 -22.69 -21.77
N LEU A 273 -7.80 -21.50 -21.33
CA LEU A 273 -6.49 -20.85 -21.44
C LEU A 273 -5.91 -20.62 -20.03
#